data_0ae7cc47bc73a0c5db5bbb243dd811df
#
_entry.id   0ae7cc47bc73a0c5db5bbb243dd811df
#
_cell.length_a   1.000
_cell.length_b   1.000
_cell.length_c   1.000
_cell.angle_alpha   90.00
_cell.angle_beta   90.00
_cell.angle_gamma   90.00
#
_symmetry.space_group_name_H-M   'P 1'
#
loop_
_entity.id
_entity.type
_entity.pdbx_description
1 polymer ?
#
loop_
_entity_poly.entity_id
_entity_poly.type
_entity_poly.pdbx_seq_one_letter_code
_entity_poly.pdbx_strand_id
1 'polypeptide(L)'
;EKPDSGTIRIGDTVDLGYVDQSRDELNPDKNVWEEISDGLDMITLGKKEFPSRAYVGQFNFKGGDQQKKVGQLSGGERNRVHLAKMLRKGANVILLDEPTNDLDVDTLRSLEEGIMNYPGCVLVISHDRWFLDRLATHILAYEGNGHVEWFEGNFEEYEKDKIRRLGEDACNPHAMKYKPLER
;
A
#
# COMPACT_ATOMS: atom_id res chain seq x y z
N GLU A 1 15.16 9.49 -2.75
CA GLU A 1 15.71 10.87 -2.62
C GLU A 1 16.58 10.98 -1.39
N LYS A 2 17.52 11.92 -1.37
CA LYS A 2 18.33 12.20 -0.18
C LYS A 2 17.68 13.36 0.58
N PRO A 3 17.69 13.35 1.94
CA PRO A 3 17.19 14.47 2.70
C PRO A 3 18.06 15.71 2.48
N ASP A 4 17.45 16.89 2.45
CA ASP A 4 18.16 18.19 2.33
C ASP A 4 19.08 18.41 3.55
N SER A 5 18.68 17.92 4.70
CA SER A 5 19.46 17.96 5.95
C SER A 5 19.08 16.76 6.83
N GLY A 6 19.95 16.46 7.79
CA GLY A 6 19.75 15.31 8.68
C GLY A 6 20.24 13.98 8.10
N THR A 7 19.93 12.89 8.80
CA THR A 7 20.33 11.53 8.41
C THR A 7 19.16 10.57 8.52
N ILE A 8 19.03 9.68 7.54
CA ILE A 8 18.11 8.55 7.58
C ILE A 8 18.95 7.31 7.90
N ARG A 9 18.57 6.60 8.96
CA ARG A 9 19.18 5.32 9.32
C ARG A 9 18.15 4.21 9.21
N ILE A 10 18.44 3.23 8.37
CA ILE A 10 17.66 1.99 8.27
C ILE A 10 18.33 0.99 9.25
N GLY A 11 17.52 0.36 10.10
CA GLY A 11 18.03 -0.64 11.05
C GLY A 11 18.53 -1.89 10.32
N ASP A 12 19.52 -2.58 10.90
CA ASP A 12 20.21 -3.71 10.29
C ASP A 12 19.27 -4.92 10.02
N THR A 13 18.13 -4.98 10.72
CA THR A 13 17.11 -6.04 10.56
C THR A 13 15.96 -5.64 9.67
N VAL A 14 15.96 -4.42 9.12
CA VAL A 14 14.90 -3.92 8.24
C VAL A 14 15.15 -4.40 6.83
N ASP A 15 14.23 -5.23 6.35
CA ASP A 15 14.11 -5.57 4.93
C ASP A 15 12.97 -4.73 4.33
N LEU A 16 13.36 -3.72 3.54
CA LEU A 16 12.46 -2.71 3.02
C LEU A 16 11.94 -3.10 1.63
N GLY A 17 10.65 -3.36 1.54
CA GLY A 17 9.93 -3.47 0.28
C GLY A 17 9.37 -2.10 -0.11
N TYR A 18 9.80 -1.57 -1.24
CA TYR A 18 9.23 -0.37 -1.84
C TYR A 18 8.45 -0.74 -3.08
N VAL A 19 7.22 -0.28 -3.15
CA VAL A 19 6.42 -0.36 -4.36
C VAL A 19 6.44 0.99 -5.01
N ASP A 20 7.35 1.13 -5.95
CA ASP A 20 7.29 2.19 -6.92
C ASP A 20 6.17 1.88 -7.93
N GLN A 21 5.50 2.91 -8.43
CA GLN A 21 4.63 2.81 -9.60
C GLN A 21 5.42 2.36 -10.87
N SER A 22 6.74 2.28 -10.80
CA SER A 22 7.57 1.59 -11.78
C SER A 22 7.31 0.08 -11.65
N ARG A 23 6.34 -0.36 -12.38
CA ARG A 23 5.88 -1.71 -12.61
C ARG A 23 7.09 -2.63 -12.78
N ASP A 24 7.44 -3.41 -11.75
CA ASP A 24 8.22 -4.63 -11.97
C ASP A 24 7.54 -5.33 -13.14
N GLU A 25 8.23 -5.46 -14.26
CA GLU A 25 7.62 -6.03 -15.46
C GLU A 25 7.19 -7.46 -15.16
N LEU A 26 5.88 -7.66 -15.13
CA LEU A 26 5.33 -9.01 -15.03
C LEU A 26 5.67 -9.76 -16.30
N ASN A 27 6.06 -11.01 -16.18
CA ASN A 27 6.36 -11.83 -17.35
C ASN A 27 5.04 -12.23 -18.04
N PRO A 28 4.76 -11.74 -19.28
CA PRO A 28 3.49 -11.98 -19.96
C PRO A 28 3.28 -13.47 -20.34
N ASP A 29 4.36 -14.24 -20.43
CA ASP A 29 4.31 -15.65 -20.86
C ASP A 29 4.04 -16.62 -19.72
N LYS A 30 4.26 -16.20 -18.46
CA LYS A 30 3.90 -16.98 -17.27
C LYS A 30 2.41 -16.93 -17.03
N ASN A 31 1.85 -17.95 -16.37
CA ASN A 31 0.52 -17.86 -15.81
C ASN A 31 0.55 -17.13 -14.46
N VAL A 32 -0.64 -16.72 -13.98
CA VAL A 32 -0.78 -15.96 -12.71
C VAL A 32 -0.14 -16.70 -11.54
N TRP A 33 -0.37 -18.01 -11.42
CA TRP A 33 0.19 -18.79 -10.33
C TRP A 33 1.72 -18.86 -10.43
N GLU A 34 2.28 -19.12 -11.59
CA GLU A 34 3.73 -19.16 -11.82
C GLU A 34 4.37 -17.81 -11.54
N GLU A 35 3.72 -16.72 -11.94
CA GLU A 35 4.24 -15.36 -11.77
C GLU A 35 4.26 -14.94 -10.28
N ILE A 36 3.25 -15.32 -9.51
CA ILE A 36 3.16 -15.00 -8.08
C ILE A 36 4.01 -15.95 -7.24
N SER A 37 3.99 -17.27 -7.54
CA SER A 37 4.61 -18.28 -6.70
C SER A 37 6.03 -18.70 -7.12
N ASP A 38 6.52 -18.23 -8.28
CA ASP A 38 7.71 -18.73 -8.97
C ASP A 38 7.64 -20.23 -9.24
N GLY A 39 6.42 -20.77 -9.38
CA GLY A 39 6.17 -22.19 -9.61
C GLY A 39 6.33 -23.08 -8.37
N LEU A 40 6.44 -22.50 -7.19
CA LEU A 40 6.54 -23.25 -5.93
C LEU A 40 5.15 -23.62 -5.41
N ASP A 41 4.94 -24.86 -5.00
CA ASP A 41 3.68 -25.31 -4.41
C ASP A 41 3.46 -24.73 -3.01
N MET A 42 4.55 -24.51 -2.25
CA MET A 42 4.53 -23.87 -0.94
C MET A 42 5.32 -22.57 -0.99
N ILE A 43 4.83 -21.55 -0.33
CA ILE A 43 5.49 -20.25 -0.18
C ILE A 43 5.63 -19.90 1.30
N THR A 44 6.70 -19.20 1.65
CA THR A 44 6.94 -18.76 3.02
C THR A 44 6.54 -17.30 3.15
N LEU A 45 5.68 -16.99 4.11
CA LEU A 45 5.28 -15.63 4.51
C LEU A 45 5.68 -15.41 5.96
N GLY A 46 6.75 -14.65 6.17
CA GLY A 46 7.36 -14.52 7.49
C GLY A 46 7.89 -15.87 7.99
N LYS A 47 7.28 -16.40 9.05
CA LYS A 47 7.66 -17.71 9.65
C LYS A 47 6.69 -18.85 9.30
N LYS A 48 5.71 -18.61 8.48
CA LYS A 48 4.65 -19.58 8.14
C LYS A 48 4.76 -20.02 6.68
N GLU A 49 4.53 -21.31 6.44
CA GLU A 49 4.38 -21.85 5.10
C GLU A 49 2.91 -21.93 4.70
N PHE A 50 2.63 -21.55 3.46
CA PHE A 50 1.28 -21.57 2.89
C PHE A 50 1.29 -22.28 1.52
N PRO A 51 0.22 -23.03 1.20
CA PRO A 51 0.01 -23.49 -0.16
C PRO A 51 -0.10 -22.28 -1.11
N SER A 52 0.75 -22.23 -2.12
CA SER A 52 0.82 -21.07 -3.03
C SER A 52 -0.50 -20.81 -3.76
N ARG A 53 -1.22 -21.86 -4.13
CA ARG A 53 -2.53 -21.72 -4.78
C ARG A 53 -3.59 -21.12 -3.87
N ALA A 54 -3.55 -21.40 -2.58
CA ALA A 54 -4.42 -20.77 -1.59
C ALA A 54 -4.09 -19.28 -1.44
N TYR A 55 -2.79 -18.95 -1.39
CA TYR A 55 -2.32 -17.57 -1.36
C TYR A 55 -2.77 -16.77 -2.60
N VAL A 56 -2.56 -17.31 -3.80
CA VAL A 56 -3.00 -16.67 -5.05
C VAL A 56 -4.52 -16.48 -5.08
N GLY A 57 -5.26 -17.43 -4.47
CA GLY A 57 -6.72 -17.34 -4.32
C GLY A 57 -7.20 -16.16 -3.47
N GLN A 58 -6.40 -15.68 -2.51
CA GLN A 58 -6.71 -14.50 -1.69
C GLN A 58 -6.78 -13.21 -2.52
N PHE A 59 -6.04 -13.16 -3.65
CA PHE A 59 -6.06 -12.04 -4.60
C PHE A 59 -7.13 -12.21 -5.69
N ASN A 60 -8.19 -12.96 -5.40
CA ASN A 60 -9.33 -13.21 -6.29
C ASN A 60 -9.00 -13.95 -7.60
N PHE A 61 -7.90 -14.71 -7.64
CA PHE A 61 -7.61 -15.64 -8.73
C PHE A 61 -8.01 -17.05 -8.30
N LYS A 62 -9.24 -17.47 -8.64
CA LYS A 62 -9.80 -18.77 -8.22
C LYS A 62 -9.79 -19.76 -9.37
N GLY A 63 -9.52 -21.02 -9.06
CA GLY A 63 -9.63 -22.12 -10.03
C GLY A 63 -8.83 -21.88 -11.31
N GLY A 64 -9.52 -21.81 -12.45
CA GLY A 64 -8.92 -21.61 -13.77
C GLY A 64 -8.26 -20.26 -13.99
N ASP A 65 -8.61 -19.23 -13.20
CA ASP A 65 -8.00 -17.89 -13.34
C ASP A 65 -6.50 -17.91 -13.05
N GLN A 66 -6.06 -18.82 -12.18
CA GLN A 66 -4.64 -18.99 -11.88
C GLN A 66 -3.80 -19.49 -13.07
N GLN A 67 -4.46 -20.07 -14.07
CA GLN A 67 -3.82 -20.57 -15.28
C GLN A 67 -3.84 -19.56 -16.43
N LYS A 68 -4.54 -18.41 -16.28
CA LYS A 68 -4.53 -17.34 -17.26
C LYS A 68 -3.11 -16.80 -17.41
N LYS A 69 -2.70 -16.52 -18.64
CA LYS A 69 -1.42 -15.85 -18.89
C LYS A 69 -1.48 -14.39 -18.45
N VAL A 70 -0.42 -13.93 -17.82
CA VAL A 70 -0.30 -12.55 -17.34
C VAL A 70 -0.49 -11.53 -18.46
N GLY A 71 -0.02 -11.83 -19.68
CA GLY A 71 -0.23 -10.99 -20.85
C GLY A 71 -1.69 -10.78 -21.26
N GLN A 72 -2.60 -11.67 -20.81
CA GLN A 72 -4.03 -11.61 -21.11
C GLN A 72 -4.87 -10.92 -20.03
N LEU A 73 -4.23 -10.53 -18.92
CA LEU A 73 -4.91 -9.93 -17.79
C LEU A 73 -5.30 -8.47 -18.08
N SER A 74 -6.44 -8.06 -17.52
CA SER A 74 -6.83 -6.65 -17.43
C SER A 74 -5.85 -5.84 -16.57
N GLY A 75 -5.92 -4.51 -16.61
CA GLY A 75 -5.11 -3.65 -15.75
C GLY A 75 -5.31 -3.94 -14.26
N GLY A 76 -6.55 -4.08 -13.81
CA GLY A 76 -6.87 -4.42 -12.42
C GLY A 76 -6.35 -5.81 -12.01
N GLU A 77 -6.47 -6.83 -12.89
CA GLU A 77 -5.91 -8.14 -12.62
C GLU A 77 -4.38 -8.10 -12.51
N ARG A 78 -3.69 -7.35 -13.37
CA ARG A 78 -2.23 -7.15 -13.27
C ARG A 78 -1.83 -6.47 -11.96
N ASN A 79 -2.58 -5.45 -11.51
CA ASN A 79 -2.34 -4.81 -10.24
C ASN A 79 -2.44 -5.79 -9.07
N ARG A 80 -3.42 -6.72 -9.09
CA ARG A 80 -3.52 -7.79 -8.08
C ARG A 80 -2.32 -8.74 -8.11
N VAL A 81 -1.80 -9.07 -9.30
CA VAL A 81 -0.57 -9.89 -9.42
C VAL A 81 0.63 -9.16 -8.84
N HIS A 82 0.82 -7.88 -9.16
CA HIS A 82 1.88 -7.06 -8.57
C HIS A 82 1.80 -7.03 -7.05
N LEU A 83 0.62 -6.77 -6.52
CA LEU A 83 0.37 -6.74 -5.09
C LEU A 83 0.72 -8.08 -4.42
N ALA A 84 0.26 -9.19 -4.99
CA ALA A 84 0.55 -10.52 -4.46
C ALA A 84 2.05 -10.83 -4.46
N LYS A 85 2.76 -10.51 -5.54
CA LYS A 85 4.21 -10.67 -5.63
C LYS A 85 4.94 -9.86 -4.57
N MET A 86 4.56 -8.61 -4.40
CA MET A 86 5.16 -7.72 -3.44
C MET A 86 5.01 -8.23 -2.00
N LEU A 87 3.79 -8.55 -1.60
CA LEU A 87 3.51 -9.06 -0.24
C LEU A 87 4.22 -10.39 0.03
N ARG A 88 4.52 -11.17 -1.03
CA ARG A 88 5.28 -12.41 -0.92
C ARG A 88 6.78 -12.20 -0.75
N LYS A 89 7.38 -11.12 -1.25
CA LYS A 89 8.84 -10.88 -1.25
C LYS A 89 9.48 -10.96 0.15
N GLY A 90 8.67 -11.01 1.21
CA GLY A 90 9.15 -11.28 2.58
C GLY A 90 9.80 -10.09 3.27
N ALA A 91 9.73 -8.91 2.68
CA ALA A 91 10.08 -7.66 3.35
C ALA A 91 9.38 -7.57 4.71
N ASN A 92 10.00 -6.97 5.73
CA ASN A 92 9.33 -6.77 7.02
C ASN A 92 8.84 -5.34 7.22
N VAL A 93 9.17 -4.45 6.29
CA VAL A 93 8.61 -3.09 6.16
C VAL A 93 8.24 -2.84 4.70
N ILE A 94 7.00 -2.46 4.45
CA ILE A 94 6.53 -2.13 3.10
C ILE A 94 6.13 -0.67 3.03
N LEU A 95 6.57 0.01 1.96
CA LEU A 95 6.15 1.36 1.62
C LEU A 95 5.20 1.29 0.42
N LEU A 96 3.99 1.83 0.59
CA LEU A 96 2.95 1.92 -0.43
C LEU A 96 2.65 3.39 -0.71
N ASP A 97 2.82 3.81 -1.94
CA ASP A 97 2.50 5.18 -2.37
C ASP A 97 1.26 5.17 -3.25
N GLU A 98 0.18 5.80 -2.75
CA GLU A 98 -1.13 5.86 -3.39
C GLU A 98 -1.62 4.51 -3.96
N PRO A 99 -1.62 3.43 -3.15
CA PRO A 99 -1.89 2.08 -3.65
C PRO A 99 -3.35 1.87 -4.06
N THR A 100 -4.23 2.79 -3.73
CA THR A 100 -5.68 2.73 -4.04
C THR A 100 -6.02 3.30 -5.42
N ASN A 101 -5.09 4.03 -6.05
CA ASN A 101 -5.34 4.63 -7.35
C ASN A 101 -5.63 3.59 -8.43
N ASP A 102 -6.67 3.86 -9.24
CA ASP A 102 -7.10 3.01 -10.36
C ASP A 102 -7.50 1.57 -9.98
N LEU A 103 -7.78 1.30 -8.70
CA LEU A 103 -8.27 -0.01 -8.25
C LEU A 103 -9.79 -0.10 -8.34
N ASP A 104 -10.28 -1.24 -8.84
CA ASP A 104 -11.67 -1.62 -8.67
C ASP A 104 -11.95 -2.09 -7.22
N VAL A 105 -13.23 -2.16 -6.85
CA VAL A 105 -13.65 -2.49 -5.48
C VAL A 105 -13.12 -3.85 -5.00
N ASP A 106 -13.08 -4.85 -5.89
CA ASP A 106 -12.60 -6.19 -5.53
C ASP A 106 -11.10 -6.21 -5.30
N THR A 107 -10.35 -5.45 -6.11
CA THR A 107 -8.90 -5.27 -5.94
C THR A 107 -8.59 -4.50 -4.65
N LEU A 108 -9.37 -3.46 -4.34
CA LEU A 108 -9.22 -2.69 -3.11
C LEU A 108 -9.43 -3.58 -1.87
N ARG A 109 -10.46 -4.42 -1.87
CA ARG A 109 -10.70 -5.39 -0.78
C ARG A 109 -9.54 -6.39 -0.63
N SER A 110 -9.03 -6.89 -1.75
CA SER A 110 -7.90 -7.82 -1.73
C SER A 110 -6.63 -7.14 -1.19
N LEU A 111 -6.41 -5.85 -1.49
CA LEU A 111 -5.33 -5.04 -0.92
C LEU A 111 -5.50 -4.89 0.58
N GLU A 112 -6.69 -4.50 1.04
CA GLU A 112 -6.99 -4.34 2.46
C GLU A 112 -6.74 -5.65 3.24
N GLU A 113 -7.30 -6.77 2.76
CA GLU A 113 -7.07 -8.08 3.36
C GLU A 113 -5.59 -8.48 3.37
N GLY A 114 -4.87 -8.19 2.28
CA GLY A 114 -3.43 -8.45 2.19
C GLY A 114 -2.62 -7.67 3.22
N ILE A 115 -2.94 -6.38 3.41
CA ILE A 115 -2.29 -5.52 4.41
C ILE A 115 -2.65 -5.96 5.83
N MET A 116 -3.91 -6.24 6.12
CA MET A 116 -4.35 -6.69 7.45
C MET A 116 -3.70 -8.00 7.89
N ASN A 117 -3.44 -8.91 6.95
CA ASN A 117 -2.80 -10.19 7.22
C ASN A 117 -1.27 -10.15 7.10
N TYR A 118 -0.70 -9.01 6.72
CA TYR A 118 0.74 -8.88 6.56
C TYR A 118 1.45 -8.89 7.93
N PRO A 119 2.48 -9.75 8.12
CA PRO A 119 3.12 -9.92 9.43
C PRO A 119 4.17 -8.85 9.76
N GLY A 120 4.33 -7.83 8.91
CA GLY A 120 5.31 -6.76 9.04
C GLY A 120 4.66 -5.39 9.27
N CYS A 121 5.48 -4.35 9.15
CA CYS A 121 5.04 -2.96 9.19
C CYS A 121 4.70 -2.49 7.77
N VAL A 122 3.58 -1.78 7.62
CA VAL A 122 3.19 -1.16 6.36
C VAL A 122 3.07 0.34 6.56
N LEU A 123 3.80 1.11 5.76
CA LEU A 123 3.67 2.55 5.68
C LEU A 123 2.95 2.90 4.38
N VAL A 124 1.79 3.51 4.50
CA VAL A 124 0.94 3.87 3.35
C VAL A 124 0.86 5.38 3.23
N ILE A 125 1.08 5.88 2.03
CA ILE A 125 0.70 7.23 1.64
C ILE A 125 -0.59 7.12 0.84
N SER A 126 -1.67 7.74 1.28
CA SER A 126 -2.94 7.75 0.56
C SER A 126 -3.77 8.98 0.88
N HIS A 127 -4.56 9.41 -0.11
CA HIS A 127 -5.61 10.42 0.05
C HIS A 127 -7.00 9.79 0.28
N ASP A 128 -7.12 8.48 0.22
CA ASP A 128 -8.35 7.75 0.49
C ASP A 128 -8.59 7.61 2.00
N ARG A 129 -9.46 8.48 2.53
CA ARG A 129 -9.79 8.53 3.96
C ARG A 129 -10.43 7.25 4.46
N TRP A 130 -11.29 6.61 3.66
CA TRP A 130 -11.96 5.37 4.01
C TRP A 130 -10.98 4.20 4.12
N PHE A 131 -10.02 4.18 3.22
CA PHE A 131 -8.94 3.19 3.25
C PHE A 131 -8.07 3.37 4.50
N LEU A 132 -7.64 4.61 4.78
CA LEU A 132 -6.84 4.92 5.96
C LEU A 132 -7.60 4.63 7.26
N ASP A 133 -8.89 4.94 7.31
CA ASP A 133 -9.70 4.73 8.51
C ASP A 133 -9.84 3.24 8.88
N ARG A 134 -9.91 2.37 7.89
CA ARG A 134 -10.02 0.93 8.09
C ARG A 134 -8.72 0.23 8.46
N LEU A 135 -7.58 0.76 8.02
CA LEU A 135 -6.29 0.06 8.11
C LEU A 135 -5.30 0.72 9.04
N ALA A 136 -5.34 2.04 9.16
CA ALA A 136 -4.33 2.74 9.93
C ALA A 136 -4.50 2.51 11.43
N THR A 137 -3.42 2.13 12.07
CA THR A 137 -3.28 2.09 13.53
C THR A 137 -2.57 3.34 14.06
N HIS A 138 -1.85 4.02 13.17
CA HIS A 138 -1.15 5.28 13.46
C HIS A 138 -1.21 6.18 12.22
N ILE A 139 -1.27 7.47 12.45
CA ILE A 139 -1.25 8.50 11.41
C ILE A 139 -0.01 9.37 11.57
N LEU A 140 0.72 9.56 10.48
CA LEU A 140 1.78 10.55 10.38
C LEU A 140 1.28 11.70 9.50
N ALA A 141 0.80 12.78 10.12
CA ALA A 141 0.13 13.85 9.42
C ALA A 141 1.04 15.05 9.19
N TYR A 142 1.18 15.45 7.93
CA TYR A 142 1.88 16.68 7.56
C TYR A 142 0.89 17.85 7.63
N GLU A 143 0.90 18.60 8.73
CA GLU A 143 -0.06 19.68 9.01
C GLU A 143 0.38 21.03 8.46
N GLY A 144 1.47 21.10 7.73
CA GLY A 144 2.02 22.30 7.13
C GLY A 144 3.10 22.97 7.99
N ASN A 145 3.78 24.00 7.43
CA ASN A 145 4.86 24.75 8.09
C ASN A 145 5.98 23.87 8.70
N GLY A 146 6.22 22.68 8.13
CA GLY A 146 7.20 21.73 8.64
C GLY A 146 6.74 20.96 9.89
N HIS A 147 5.50 21.16 10.34
CA HIS A 147 4.95 20.40 11.47
C HIS A 147 4.44 19.05 10.99
N VAL A 148 4.87 18.00 11.71
CA VAL A 148 4.45 16.62 11.49
C VAL A 148 3.90 16.09 12.81
N GLU A 149 2.64 15.69 12.81
CA GLU A 149 1.96 15.11 13.97
C GLU A 149 2.01 13.58 13.88
N TRP A 150 2.45 12.94 14.96
CA TRP A 150 2.35 11.49 15.13
C TRP A 150 1.15 11.18 16.02
N PHE A 151 0.17 10.49 15.47
CA PHE A 151 -1.08 10.18 16.16
C PHE A 151 -1.29 8.64 16.19
N GLU A 152 -1.59 8.11 17.37
CA GLU A 152 -1.98 6.70 17.55
C GLU A 152 -3.51 6.61 17.45
N GLY A 153 -4.00 5.95 16.42
CA GLY A 153 -5.40 5.79 16.10
C GLY A 153 -5.65 5.76 14.61
N ASN A 154 -6.92 5.67 14.21
CA ASN A 154 -7.36 5.69 12.83
C ASN A 154 -7.53 7.13 12.31
N PHE A 155 -7.96 7.26 11.05
CA PHE A 155 -8.08 8.57 10.42
C PHE A 155 -9.21 9.43 11.04
N GLU A 156 -10.34 8.83 11.40
CA GLU A 156 -11.47 9.53 12.03
C GLU A 156 -11.08 10.08 13.41
N GLU A 157 -10.36 9.29 14.20
CA GLU A 157 -9.87 9.69 15.52
C GLU A 157 -8.85 10.85 15.41
N TYR A 158 -7.96 10.77 14.40
CA TYR A 158 -7.04 11.87 14.11
C TYR A 158 -7.76 13.16 13.71
N GLU A 159 -8.78 13.09 12.84
CA GLU A 159 -9.56 14.29 12.48
C GLU A 159 -10.22 14.93 13.71
N LYS A 160 -10.79 14.14 14.61
CA LYS A 160 -11.36 14.63 15.88
C LYS A 160 -10.30 15.30 16.76
N ASP A 161 -9.12 14.70 16.87
CA ASP A 161 -8.01 15.28 17.62
C ASP A 161 -7.51 16.58 16.98
N LYS A 162 -7.39 16.61 15.66
CA LYS A 162 -6.98 17.79 14.90
C LYS A 162 -7.94 18.96 15.11
N ILE A 163 -9.26 18.71 15.06
CA ILE A 163 -10.30 19.73 15.36
C ILE A 163 -10.15 20.23 16.80
N ARG A 164 -9.92 19.34 17.75
CA ARG A 164 -9.72 19.70 19.16
C ARG A 164 -8.49 20.60 19.37
N ARG A 165 -7.36 20.32 18.67
CA ARG A 165 -6.10 21.06 18.80
C ARG A 165 -6.09 22.40 18.05
N LEU A 166 -6.65 22.43 16.84
CA LEU A 166 -6.48 23.52 15.89
C LEU A 166 -7.80 24.27 15.58
N GLY A 167 -8.95 23.77 16.08
CA GLY A 167 -10.27 24.34 15.83
C GLY A 167 -10.98 23.73 14.62
N GLU A 168 -12.28 24.02 14.47
CA GLU A 168 -13.14 23.43 13.43
C GLU A 168 -12.68 23.75 12.00
N ASP A 169 -12.05 24.91 11.79
CA ASP A 169 -11.54 25.31 10.47
C ASP A 169 -10.32 24.51 10.01
N ALA A 170 -9.68 23.75 10.89
CA ALA A 170 -8.47 22.99 10.57
C ALA A 170 -8.68 21.83 9.58
N CYS A 171 -9.90 21.30 9.50
CA CYS A 171 -10.28 20.24 8.57
C CYS A 171 -10.89 20.76 7.27
N ASN A 172 -11.17 22.09 7.18
CA ASN A 172 -11.64 22.67 5.96
C ASN A 172 -10.46 22.92 5.01
N PRO A 173 -10.56 22.51 3.73
CA PRO A 173 -9.53 22.84 2.77
C PRO A 173 -9.46 24.36 2.61
N HIS A 174 -8.43 24.98 3.17
CA HIS A 174 -8.17 26.38 2.91
C HIS A 174 -7.87 26.54 1.41
N ALA A 175 -8.73 27.22 0.69
CA ALA A 175 -8.44 27.63 -0.68
C ALA A 175 -7.09 28.36 -0.67
N MET A 176 -6.09 27.83 -1.38
CA MET A 176 -4.83 28.52 -1.55
C MET A 176 -5.14 29.90 -2.14
N LYS A 177 -4.87 30.97 -1.39
CA LYS A 177 -4.91 32.32 -1.92
C LYS A 177 -3.73 32.48 -2.87
N TYR A 178 -3.95 32.20 -4.15
CA TYR A 178 -2.99 32.57 -5.17
C TYR A 178 -2.79 34.09 -5.12
N LYS A 179 -1.54 34.55 -5.09
CA LYS A 179 -1.26 35.97 -5.31
C LYS A 179 -1.79 36.33 -6.70
N PRO A 180 -2.57 37.43 -6.84
CA PRO A 180 -2.98 37.88 -8.15
C PRO A 180 -1.74 38.16 -8.99
N LEU A 181 -1.76 37.70 -10.24
CA LEU A 181 -0.72 38.03 -11.22
C LEU A 181 -0.73 39.58 -11.38
N GLU A 182 0.34 40.23 -10.95
CA GLU A 182 0.57 41.61 -11.29
C GLU A 182 0.80 41.73 -12.80
N ARG A 183 -0.04 42.55 -13.47
CA ARG A 183 0.10 42.83 -14.91
C ARG A 183 1.09 43.98 -15.10
#